data_7fdf8f9c54b217b857e7e4996626240a
#
_entry.id   7fdf8f9c54b217b857e7e4996626240a
#
_cell.length_a   1.000
_cell.length_b   1.000
_cell.length_c   1.000
_cell.angle_alpha   90.00
_cell.angle_beta   90.00
_cell.angle_gamma   90.00
#
_symmetry.space_group_name_H-M   'P 1'
#
loop_
_entity.id
_entity.type
_entity.pdbx_description
1 polymer ?
#
loop_
_entity_poly.entity_id
_entity_poly.type
_entity_poly.pdbx_seq_one_letter_code
_entity_poly.pdbx_strand_id
1 'polypeptide(L)'
;MKKLIIAEKPSVAKNIADATASSRRNGYFEGQYYIITWAFGHLLQLYDARDYDPEMRSWRIEKFPYIPEKFLYKVKSYGKNKDKPDSGVVQQMNIIKSLMEREDVEGIISATDDDREGQIIADEIINYISPQKPVERILLNEWTADEVNRGLQNL
;
A
#
# COMPACT_ATOMS: atom_id res chain seq x y z
N MET A 1 -13.74 16.96 6.18
CA MET A 1 -13.42 15.62 5.61
C MET A 1 -12.04 15.71 4.96
N LYS A 2 -11.26 14.63 4.98
CA LYS A 2 -9.91 14.58 4.40
C LYS A 2 -9.81 13.46 3.40
N LYS A 3 -8.87 13.55 2.44
CA LYS A 3 -8.49 12.42 1.58
C LYS A 3 -7.18 11.81 2.08
N LEU A 4 -7.10 10.47 2.08
CA LEU A 4 -5.89 9.74 2.41
C LEU A 4 -5.08 9.48 1.14
N ILE A 5 -3.85 9.97 1.09
CA ILE A 5 -2.91 9.74 0.00
C ILE A 5 -1.95 8.61 0.40
N ILE A 6 -1.82 7.60 -0.46
CA ILE A 6 -0.87 6.50 -0.29
C ILE A 6 0.22 6.64 -1.33
N ALA A 7 1.40 7.03 -0.89
CA ALA A 7 2.57 7.14 -1.74
C ALA A 7 3.33 5.80 -1.83
N GLU A 8 4.09 5.60 -2.90
CA GLU A 8 4.87 4.39 -3.09
C GLU A 8 6.05 4.26 -2.11
N LYS A 9 6.65 5.41 -1.74
CA LYS A 9 7.86 5.47 -0.91
C LYS A 9 7.87 6.70 0.00
N PRO A 10 8.63 6.67 1.11
CA PRO A 10 8.67 7.78 2.08
C PRO A 10 9.09 9.12 1.48
N SER A 11 9.99 9.12 0.48
CA SER A 11 10.46 10.35 -0.18
C SER A 11 9.35 11.03 -0.97
N VAL A 12 8.52 10.27 -1.69
CA VAL A 12 7.35 10.78 -2.41
C VAL A 12 6.33 11.32 -1.42
N ALA A 13 6.05 10.58 -0.34
CA ALA A 13 5.14 11.05 0.72
C ALA A 13 5.60 12.39 1.31
N LYS A 14 6.92 12.57 1.50
CA LYS A 14 7.48 13.84 1.97
C LYS A 14 7.25 14.97 0.97
N ASN A 15 7.51 14.75 -0.32
CA ASN A 15 7.29 15.76 -1.34
C ASN A 15 5.81 16.21 -1.40
N ILE A 16 4.88 15.23 -1.32
CA ILE A 16 3.44 15.53 -1.26
C ILE A 16 3.09 16.30 0.01
N ALA A 17 3.66 15.92 1.15
CA ALA A 17 3.41 16.60 2.42
C ALA A 17 3.91 18.06 2.40
N ASP A 18 5.09 18.30 1.83
CA ASP A 18 5.65 19.64 1.67
C ASP A 18 4.75 20.50 0.73
N ALA A 19 4.29 19.91 -0.38
CA ALA A 19 3.38 20.60 -1.32
C ALA A 19 2.01 20.94 -0.72
N THR A 20 1.52 20.12 0.22
CA THR A 20 0.19 20.28 0.85
C THR A 20 0.23 20.90 2.25
N ALA A 21 1.39 21.44 2.67
CA ALA A 21 1.62 21.98 4.01
C ALA A 21 1.20 21.02 5.16
N SER A 22 1.50 19.73 4.98
CA SER A 22 1.16 18.68 5.94
C SER A 22 2.31 18.42 6.91
N SER A 23 1.99 18.31 8.19
CA SER A 23 2.96 18.13 9.28
C SER A 23 3.20 16.64 9.59
N ARG A 24 4.43 16.30 9.96
CA ARG A 24 4.82 14.92 10.28
C ARG A 24 4.13 14.40 11.53
N ARG A 25 3.66 13.16 11.45
CA ARG A 25 3.16 12.32 12.54
C ARG A 25 3.94 11.00 12.58
N ASN A 26 3.52 10.09 13.46
CA ASN A 26 4.13 8.77 13.55
C ASN A 26 3.63 7.86 12.40
N GLY A 27 4.45 7.70 11.37
CA GLY A 27 4.15 6.85 10.21
C GLY A 27 3.30 7.51 9.11
N TYR A 28 2.99 8.81 9.22
CA TYR A 28 2.25 9.57 8.21
C TYR A 28 2.49 11.07 8.34
N PHE A 29 1.92 11.87 7.42
CA PHE A 29 1.81 13.32 7.52
C PHE A 29 0.33 13.69 7.56
N GLU A 30 -0.01 14.81 8.19
CA GLU A 30 -1.37 15.28 8.28
C GLU A 30 -1.47 16.80 8.12
N GLY A 31 -2.31 17.23 7.21
CA GLY A 31 -2.67 18.60 6.93
C GLY A 31 -4.16 18.87 7.11
N GLN A 32 -4.60 20.01 6.61
CA GLN A 32 -6.00 20.40 6.70
C GLN A 32 -6.91 19.50 5.86
N TYR A 33 -6.50 19.16 4.64
CA TYR A 33 -7.31 18.41 3.65
C TYR A 33 -6.80 17.00 3.37
N TYR A 34 -5.54 16.74 3.67
CA TYR A 34 -4.88 15.49 3.31
C TYR A 34 -4.20 14.82 4.51
N ILE A 35 -4.23 13.51 4.48
CA ILE A 35 -3.39 12.62 5.28
C ILE A 35 -2.52 11.86 4.28
N ILE A 36 -1.22 11.84 4.47
CA ILE A 36 -0.30 11.21 3.55
C ILE A 36 0.47 10.11 4.28
N THR A 37 0.37 8.89 3.79
CA THR A 37 1.17 7.76 4.24
C THR A 37 1.90 7.12 3.06
N TRP A 38 2.66 6.07 3.28
CA TRP A 38 3.49 5.49 2.24
C TRP A 38 3.62 3.97 2.37
N ALA A 39 3.91 3.32 1.25
CA ALA A 39 4.53 2.01 1.20
C ALA A 39 6.06 2.16 1.13
N PHE A 40 6.79 1.06 1.10
CA PHE A 40 8.22 1.02 0.77
C PHE A 40 8.46 -0.17 -0.20
N GLY A 41 7.79 -0.10 -1.34
CA GLY A 41 7.62 -1.17 -2.28
C GLY A 41 6.47 -2.09 -1.87
N HIS A 42 6.45 -3.33 -2.36
CA HIS A 42 5.42 -4.29 -2.01
C HIS A 42 5.42 -4.62 -0.51
N LEU A 43 4.32 -4.32 0.17
CA LEU A 43 4.08 -4.68 1.58
C LEU A 43 3.44 -6.07 1.71
N LEU A 44 2.84 -6.55 0.64
CA LEU A 44 2.19 -7.85 0.55
C LEU A 44 2.96 -8.78 -0.38
N GLN A 45 2.72 -10.05 -0.24
CA GLN A 45 3.18 -11.11 -1.14
C GLN A 45 2.09 -12.15 -1.31
N LEU A 46 2.08 -12.83 -2.43
CA LEU A 46 1.19 -13.97 -2.64
C LEU A 46 1.49 -15.08 -1.63
N TYR A 47 0.46 -15.85 -1.30
CA TYR A 47 0.64 -17.09 -0.59
C TYR A 47 1.55 -18.03 -1.38
N ASP A 48 2.46 -18.70 -0.69
CA ASP A 48 3.16 -19.86 -1.22
C ASP A 48 2.24 -21.09 -1.19
N ALA A 49 2.53 -22.13 -1.98
CA ALA A 49 1.75 -23.35 -1.98
C ALA A 49 1.55 -23.95 -0.57
N ARG A 50 2.58 -23.86 0.30
CA ARG A 50 2.55 -24.31 1.69
C ARG A 50 1.63 -23.51 2.62
N ASP A 51 1.25 -22.28 2.24
CA ASP A 51 0.29 -21.48 3.00
C ASP A 51 -1.14 -21.96 2.77
N TYR A 52 -1.40 -22.58 1.60
CA TYR A 52 -2.68 -23.22 1.28
C TYR A 52 -2.73 -24.66 1.80
N ASP A 53 -1.64 -25.43 1.61
CA ASP A 53 -1.52 -26.84 2.00
C ASP A 53 -0.17 -27.06 2.70
N PRO A 54 -0.16 -27.31 4.04
CA PRO A 54 1.08 -27.54 4.79
C PRO A 54 1.93 -28.71 4.27
N GLU A 55 1.33 -29.69 3.59
CA GLU A 55 2.07 -30.80 3.00
C GLU A 55 2.94 -30.37 1.82
N MET A 56 2.65 -29.21 1.20
CA MET A 56 3.48 -28.61 0.15
C MET A 56 4.82 -28.04 0.66
N ARG A 57 5.13 -28.16 1.93
CA ARG A 57 6.49 -27.89 2.47
C ARG A 57 7.53 -28.81 1.87
N SER A 58 7.17 -30.06 1.60
CA SER A 58 7.98 -30.99 0.83
C SER A 58 7.47 -31.02 -0.61
N TRP A 59 8.29 -30.54 -1.53
CA TRP A 59 7.97 -30.50 -2.96
C TRP A 59 7.92 -31.93 -3.51
N ARG A 60 6.74 -32.52 -3.55
CA ARG A 60 6.49 -33.86 -4.10
C ARG A 60 5.87 -33.73 -5.48
N ILE A 61 6.42 -34.42 -6.45
CA ILE A 61 5.99 -34.35 -7.85
C ILE A 61 4.54 -34.76 -8.05
N GLU A 62 4.02 -35.65 -7.19
CA GLU A 62 2.64 -36.14 -7.23
C GLU A 62 1.59 -35.06 -6.90
N LYS A 63 2.03 -33.95 -6.27
CA LYS A 63 1.18 -32.82 -5.93
C LYS A 63 1.15 -31.71 -6.97
N PHE A 64 1.82 -31.88 -8.09
CA PHE A 64 1.83 -30.90 -9.18
C PHE A 64 0.97 -31.37 -10.36
N PRO A 65 0.33 -30.40 -11.09
CA PRO A 65 0.31 -28.95 -10.83
C PRO A 65 -0.54 -28.59 -9.60
N TYR A 66 -0.04 -27.66 -8.75
CA TYR A 66 -0.80 -27.07 -7.66
C TYR A 66 -1.42 -25.76 -8.14
N ILE A 67 -2.75 -25.71 -8.20
CA ILE A 67 -3.50 -24.53 -8.65
C ILE A 67 -4.47 -24.13 -7.52
N PRO A 68 -4.23 -23.00 -6.81
CA PRO A 68 -5.16 -22.56 -5.79
C PRO A 68 -6.46 -22.05 -6.42
N GLU A 69 -7.59 -22.23 -5.75
CA GLU A 69 -8.87 -21.69 -6.20
C GLU A 69 -8.89 -20.16 -6.24
N LYS A 70 -8.17 -19.52 -5.31
CA LYS A 70 -8.00 -18.07 -5.25
C LYS A 70 -6.58 -17.73 -4.88
N PHE A 71 -6.05 -16.68 -5.52
CA PHE A 71 -4.77 -16.10 -5.12
C PHE A 71 -4.97 -15.20 -3.89
N LEU A 72 -4.36 -15.61 -2.77
CA LEU A 72 -4.43 -14.86 -1.51
C LEU A 72 -3.11 -14.16 -1.24
N TYR A 73 -3.20 -13.06 -0.52
CA TYR A 73 -2.05 -12.25 -0.11
C TYR A 73 -1.81 -12.36 1.39
N LYS A 74 -0.55 -12.26 1.78
CA LYS A 74 -0.10 -12.13 3.17
C LYS A 74 0.90 -10.99 3.29
N VAL A 75 1.08 -10.49 4.50
CA VAL A 75 2.13 -9.51 4.80
C VAL A 75 3.50 -10.12 4.47
N LYS A 76 4.33 -9.34 3.79
CA LYS A 76 5.65 -9.78 3.31
C LYS A 76 6.53 -10.23 4.47
N SER A 77 7.21 -11.35 4.27
CA SER A 77 8.20 -11.90 5.20
C SER A 77 9.59 -11.42 4.81
N TYR A 78 10.47 -11.25 5.79
CA TYR A 78 11.85 -10.84 5.56
C TYR A 78 12.84 -11.97 5.87
N GLY A 79 13.90 -12.07 5.04
CA GLY A 79 15.02 -12.96 5.26
C GLY A 79 14.73 -14.44 5.07
N LYS A 80 15.49 -15.28 5.77
CA LYS A 80 15.41 -16.77 5.64
C LYS A 80 14.17 -17.36 6.33
N ASN A 81 13.59 -16.64 7.28
CA ASN A 81 12.41 -17.11 8.03
C ASN A 81 11.13 -16.64 7.34
N LYS A 82 10.71 -17.36 6.31
CA LYS A 82 9.49 -17.09 5.53
C LYS A 82 8.19 -17.34 6.31
N ASP A 83 8.27 -17.87 7.53
CA ASP A 83 7.09 -18.16 8.35
C ASP A 83 6.69 -16.98 9.25
N LYS A 84 7.55 -15.96 9.37
CA LYS A 84 7.25 -14.75 10.15
C LYS A 84 7.18 -13.53 9.26
N PRO A 85 6.12 -12.72 9.36
CA PRO A 85 6.04 -11.46 8.63
C PRO A 85 7.10 -10.47 9.13
N ASP A 86 7.53 -9.57 8.27
CA ASP A 86 8.40 -8.46 8.63
C ASP A 86 7.67 -7.50 9.56
N SER A 87 8.24 -7.24 10.74
CA SER A 87 7.60 -6.41 11.77
C SER A 87 7.41 -4.95 11.32
N GLY A 88 8.33 -4.40 10.51
CA GLY A 88 8.21 -3.06 9.96
C GLY A 88 7.08 -2.98 8.94
N VAL A 89 6.94 -4.02 8.11
CA VAL A 89 5.83 -4.12 7.15
C VAL A 89 4.49 -4.26 7.87
N VAL A 90 4.42 -5.10 8.91
CA VAL A 90 3.21 -5.24 9.75
C VAL A 90 2.81 -3.90 10.36
N GLN A 91 3.77 -3.18 10.92
CA GLN A 91 3.53 -1.87 11.52
C GLN A 91 2.98 -0.89 10.49
N GLN A 92 3.59 -0.82 9.30
CA GLN A 92 3.15 0.10 8.25
C GLN A 92 1.75 -0.27 7.71
N MET A 93 1.48 -1.55 7.50
CA MET A 93 0.14 -2.02 7.12
C MET A 93 -0.93 -1.65 8.15
N ASN A 94 -0.62 -1.78 9.45
CA ASN A 94 -1.52 -1.37 10.52
C ASN A 94 -1.78 0.14 10.52
N ILE A 95 -0.75 0.97 10.25
CA ILE A 95 -0.90 2.42 10.11
C ILE A 95 -1.82 2.73 8.93
N ILE A 96 -1.53 2.18 7.75
CA ILE A 96 -2.36 2.41 6.54
C ILE A 96 -3.81 2.01 6.81
N LYS A 97 -4.04 0.83 7.39
CA LYS A 97 -5.37 0.34 7.72
C LYS A 97 -6.10 1.29 8.66
N SER A 98 -5.46 1.69 9.77
CA SER A 98 -6.06 2.60 10.75
C SER A 98 -6.43 3.96 10.14
N LEU A 99 -5.62 4.47 9.21
CA LEU A 99 -5.89 5.71 8.49
C LEU A 99 -7.05 5.56 7.50
N MET A 100 -7.14 4.43 6.80
CA MET A 100 -8.26 4.14 5.90
C MET A 100 -9.61 4.03 6.63
N GLU A 101 -9.59 3.54 7.88
CA GLU A 101 -10.79 3.34 8.71
C GLU A 101 -11.24 4.61 9.44
N ARG A 102 -10.47 5.70 9.41
CA ARG A 102 -10.85 6.97 10.06
C ARG A 102 -12.16 7.52 9.51
N GLU A 103 -13.03 8.00 10.40
CA GLU A 103 -14.33 8.59 10.03
C GLU A 103 -14.19 9.91 9.27
N ASP A 104 -13.12 10.69 9.55
CA ASP A 104 -12.85 11.96 8.88
C ASP A 104 -12.16 11.80 7.50
N VAL A 105 -11.87 10.55 7.08
CA VAL A 105 -11.36 10.22 5.74
C VAL A 105 -12.51 9.82 4.84
N GLU A 106 -12.76 10.62 3.81
CA GLU A 106 -13.86 10.42 2.85
C GLU A 106 -13.45 9.67 1.57
N GLY A 107 -12.15 9.62 1.26
CA GLY A 107 -11.65 8.97 0.03
C GLY A 107 -10.16 8.68 0.12
N ILE A 108 -9.69 7.84 -0.79
CA ILE A 108 -8.32 7.38 -0.90
C ILE A 108 -7.75 7.80 -2.25
N ILE A 109 -6.53 8.32 -2.25
CA ILE A 109 -5.78 8.67 -3.45
C ILE A 109 -4.54 7.78 -3.52
N SER A 110 -4.45 6.97 -4.55
CA SER A 110 -3.21 6.27 -4.90
C SER A 110 -2.24 7.25 -5.55
N ALA A 111 -1.07 7.42 -4.95
CA ALA A 111 0.01 8.30 -5.40
C ALA A 111 1.31 7.48 -5.56
N THR A 112 1.21 6.42 -6.34
CA THR A 112 2.32 5.55 -6.74
C THR A 112 2.81 5.94 -8.14
N ASP A 113 4.02 5.52 -8.50
CA ASP A 113 4.62 5.85 -9.79
C ASP A 113 3.70 5.45 -10.96
N ASP A 114 3.74 6.22 -12.05
CA ASP A 114 2.89 6.00 -13.24
C ASP A 114 3.45 4.87 -14.10
N ASP A 115 3.52 3.68 -13.50
CA ASP A 115 3.88 2.45 -14.16
C ASP A 115 3.03 1.28 -13.64
N ARG A 116 3.29 0.10 -14.20
CA ARG A 116 2.55 -1.13 -13.85
C ARG A 116 2.85 -1.58 -12.42
N GLU A 117 4.09 -1.43 -11.95
CA GLU A 117 4.50 -1.83 -10.61
C GLU A 117 3.86 -0.95 -9.54
N GLY A 118 3.89 0.38 -9.74
CA GLY A 118 3.23 1.33 -8.84
C GLY A 118 1.72 1.08 -8.73
N GLN A 119 1.04 0.76 -9.85
CA GLN A 119 -0.37 0.37 -9.81
C GLN A 119 -0.61 -0.85 -8.93
N ILE A 120 0.19 -1.91 -9.11
CA ILE A 120 0.04 -3.16 -8.36
C ILE A 120 0.27 -2.92 -6.86
N ILE A 121 1.29 -2.16 -6.47
CA ILE A 121 1.58 -1.87 -5.07
C ILE A 121 0.38 -1.23 -4.36
N ALA A 122 -0.24 -0.22 -4.99
CA ALA A 122 -1.41 0.44 -4.41
C ALA A 122 -2.63 -0.48 -4.37
N ASP A 123 -2.92 -1.17 -5.49
CA ASP A 123 -4.08 -2.04 -5.62
C ASP A 123 -4.03 -3.22 -4.64
N GLU A 124 -2.86 -3.82 -4.43
CA GLU A 124 -2.67 -4.90 -3.44
C GLU A 124 -3.06 -4.42 -2.02
N ILE A 125 -2.57 -3.25 -1.60
CA ILE A 125 -2.86 -2.70 -0.27
C ILE A 125 -4.35 -2.38 -0.13
N ILE A 126 -4.92 -1.67 -1.12
CA ILE A 126 -6.32 -1.24 -1.08
C ILE A 126 -7.25 -2.45 -1.10
N ASN A 127 -7.01 -3.43 -1.97
CA ASN A 127 -7.82 -4.64 -2.07
C ASN A 127 -7.69 -5.52 -0.82
N TYR A 128 -6.50 -5.60 -0.22
CA TYR A 128 -6.27 -6.38 0.99
C TYR A 128 -7.04 -5.81 2.20
N ILE A 129 -7.06 -4.47 2.34
CA ILE A 129 -7.80 -3.78 3.42
C ILE A 129 -9.29 -3.68 3.05
N SER A 130 -9.62 -3.55 1.76
CA SER A 130 -10.97 -3.44 1.21
C SER A 130 -11.83 -2.35 1.87
N PRO A 131 -11.36 -1.09 1.90
CA PRO A 131 -12.11 0.01 2.50
C PRO A 131 -13.38 0.30 1.70
N GLN A 132 -14.47 0.69 2.39
CA GLN A 132 -15.72 1.09 1.75
C GLN A 132 -15.70 2.60 1.42
N LYS A 133 -14.66 3.04 0.69
CA LYS A 133 -14.42 4.44 0.34
C LYS A 133 -14.02 4.57 -1.12
N PRO A 134 -14.37 5.66 -1.80
CA PRO A 134 -13.95 5.89 -3.17
C PRO A 134 -12.42 5.96 -3.27
N VAL A 135 -11.89 5.41 -4.35
CA VAL A 135 -10.47 5.39 -4.66
C VAL A 135 -10.24 6.15 -5.95
N GLU A 136 -9.35 7.11 -5.90
CA GLU A 136 -8.86 7.90 -7.03
C GLU A 136 -7.37 7.62 -7.23
N ARG A 137 -6.84 7.95 -8.39
CA ARG A 137 -5.40 7.83 -8.67
C ARG A 137 -4.87 9.12 -9.26
N ILE A 138 -3.77 9.61 -8.69
CA ILE A 138 -2.99 10.70 -9.26
C ILE A 138 -1.86 10.11 -10.11
N LEU A 139 -1.77 10.57 -11.37
CA LEU A 139 -0.73 10.14 -12.32
C LEU A 139 0.22 11.31 -12.55
N LEU A 140 1.45 11.16 -12.07
CA LEU A 140 2.50 12.18 -12.19
C LEU A 140 3.81 11.54 -12.65
N ASN A 141 4.50 12.22 -13.58
CA ASN A 141 5.84 11.83 -14.02
C ASN A 141 6.92 12.25 -13.02
N GLU A 142 6.64 13.28 -12.22
CA GLU A 142 7.55 13.79 -11.20
C GLU A 142 6.76 14.34 -10.00
N TRP A 143 7.40 14.29 -8.82
CA TRP A 143 6.77 14.67 -7.55
C TRP A 143 7.27 16.03 -7.06
N THR A 144 7.25 17.04 -7.95
CA THR A 144 7.50 18.44 -7.58
C THR A 144 6.24 19.07 -6.96
N ALA A 145 6.40 20.14 -6.18
CA ALA A 145 5.28 20.78 -5.52
C ALA A 145 4.20 21.26 -6.51
N ASP A 146 4.62 21.82 -7.66
CA ASP A 146 3.72 22.33 -8.68
C ASP A 146 2.93 21.19 -9.35
N GLU A 147 3.61 20.09 -9.71
CA GLU A 147 2.97 18.92 -10.31
C GLU A 147 2.00 18.24 -9.34
N VAL A 148 2.39 18.10 -8.07
CA VAL A 148 1.51 17.53 -7.03
C VAL A 148 0.25 18.38 -6.87
N ASN A 149 0.39 19.71 -6.75
CA ASN A 149 -0.76 20.61 -6.61
C ASN A 149 -1.66 20.58 -7.84
N ARG A 150 -1.06 20.57 -9.04
CA ARG A 150 -1.80 20.45 -10.30
C ARG A 150 -2.57 19.12 -10.38
N GLY A 151 -1.91 18.01 -10.04
CA GLY A 151 -2.52 16.69 -10.07
C GLY A 151 -3.68 16.56 -9.07
N LEU A 152 -3.52 17.07 -7.84
CA LEU A 152 -4.57 17.04 -6.83
C LEU A 152 -5.80 17.91 -7.17
N GLN A 153 -5.63 18.95 -8.00
CA GLN A 153 -6.72 19.79 -8.48
C GLN A 153 -7.52 19.15 -9.65
N ASN A 154 -6.94 18.14 -10.30
CA ASN A 154 -7.53 17.48 -11.47
C ASN A 154 -8.06 16.06 -11.17
N LEU A 155 -8.23 15.72 -9.88
CA LEU A 155 -8.84 14.47 -9.41
C LEU A 155 -10.36 14.53 -9.45
#